data_a29915f83a1293dd088ad3d8b8e25fc5
#
_entry.id   a29915f83a1293dd088ad3d8b8e25fc5
#
_cell.length_a   1.000
_cell.length_b   1.000
_cell.length_c   1.000
_cell.angle_alpha   90.00
_cell.angle_beta   90.00
_cell.angle_gamma   90.00
#
_symmetry.space_group_name_H-M   'P 1'
#
loop_
_entity.id
_entity.type
_entity.pdbx_description
1 polymer ?
#
loop_
_entity_poly.entity_id
_entity_poly.type
_entity_poly.pdbx_seq_one_letter_code
_entity_poly.pdbx_strand_id
1 'polypeptide(L)'
;SQESVAEALSPRQFWNPFPKVRYTERPDVATACIMEGDVVVMVDNSPSALLLPTTLLRFTEEINDYYFPPLVGSYLQIVRMAVLLLTLFVTPVWYLLVKNPDTLHENLHFLLIQDEYYVPLILQLLLVELIIDVLKLASLNTPDVLSNSFSMIGALILGDFAVQARWLVPEVLVYMAFVAIANYAQHSYEMGY
;
A
#
# COMPACT_ATOMS: atom_id res chain seq x y z
N SER A 1 1.85 28.07 7.80
CA SER A 1 2.31 26.68 8.01
C SER A 1 2.81 26.09 6.70
N GLN A 2 3.55 25.01 6.74
CA GLN A 2 4.03 24.35 5.53
C GLN A 2 2.86 23.75 4.71
N GLU A 3 1.77 23.29 5.35
CA GLU A 3 0.58 22.81 4.65
C GLU A 3 -0.05 23.91 3.79
N SER A 4 -0.10 25.15 4.29
CA SER A 4 -0.61 26.31 3.53
C SER A 4 0.27 26.61 2.31
N VAL A 5 1.59 26.42 2.41
CA VAL A 5 2.52 26.57 1.28
C VAL A 5 2.32 25.42 0.27
N ALA A 6 2.21 24.19 0.75
CA ALA A 6 1.93 23.03 -0.09
C ALA A 6 0.61 23.17 -0.85
N GLU A 7 -0.44 23.65 -0.17
CA GLU A 7 -1.75 23.91 -0.80
C GLU A 7 -1.67 25.04 -1.85
N ALA A 8 -0.89 26.08 -1.59
CA ALA A 8 -0.70 27.19 -2.53
C ALA A 8 0.10 26.77 -3.79
N LEU A 9 1.09 25.89 -3.62
CA LEU A 9 1.93 25.38 -4.70
C LEU A 9 1.23 24.30 -5.54
N SER A 10 0.22 23.65 -4.98
CA SER A 10 -0.49 22.56 -5.65
C SER A 10 -1.81 23.04 -6.26
N PRO A 11 -2.05 22.89 -7.58
CA PRO A 11 -3.36 23.20 -8.14
C PRO A 11 -4.42 22.29 -7.51
N ARG A 12 -5.56 22.86 -7.12
CA ARG A 12 -6.68 22.10 -6.55
C ARG A 12 -7.23 21.13 -7.57
N GLN A 13 -6.89 19.87 -7.44
CA GLN A 13 -7.44 18.78 -8.26
C GLN A 13 -8.22 17.83 -7.35
N PHE A 14 -9.52 17.97 -7.31
CA PHE A 14 -10.40 17.17 -6.45
C PHE A 14 -10.34 15.67 -6.77
N TRP A 15 -10.09 15.31 -8.03
CA TRP A 15 -10.12 13.92 -8.50
C TRP A 15 -8.76 13.21 -8.52
N ASN A 16 -7.68 13.89 -8.14
CA ASN A 16 -6.37 13.27 -8.12
C ASN A 16 -6.04 12.74 -6.71
N PRO A 17 -6.05 11.41 -6.50
CA PRO A 17 -5.75 10.81 -5.21
C PRO A 17 -4.24 10.83 -4.88
N PHE A 18 -3.37 11.09 -5.87
CA PHE A 18 -1.93 11.05 -5.66
C PHE A 18 -1.41 12.30 -4.95
N PRO A 19 -0.53 12.13 -3.94
CA PRO A 19 0.11 13.24 -3.25
C PRO A 19 0.98 14.03 -4.25
N LYS A 20 0.94 15.35 -4.11
CA LYS A 20 1.64 16.28 -5.02
C LYS A 20 2.95 16.79 -4.47
N VAL A 21 3.12 16.66 -3.17
CA VAL A 21 4.26 17.14 -2.41
C VAL A 21 4.73 16.01 -1.52
N ARG A 22 6.02 15.81 -1.48
CA ARG A 22 6.66 14.87 -0.54
C ARG A 22 7.27 15.66 0.60
N TYR A 23 7.22 15.08 1.80
CA TYR A 23 7.79 15.69 3.00
C TYR A 23 9.01 14.90 3.47
N THR A 24 9.98 15.60 4.03
CA THR A 24 11.10 14.95 4.70
C THR A 24 11.55 15.74 5.92
N GLU A 25 11.84 15.04 7.00
CA GLU A 25 12.45 15.61 8.21
C GLU A 25 13.97 15.35 8.23
N ARG A 26 14.47 14.61 7.25
CA ARG A 26 15.88 14.19 7.16
C ARG A 26 16.67 15.14 6.26
N PRO A 27 17.74 15.80 6.77
CA PRO A 27 18.58 16.69 5.97
C PRO A 27 19.36 15.99 4.87
N ASP A 28 19.76 14.72 5.08
CA ASP A 28 20.46 13.89 4.08
C ASP A 28 19.56 13.61 2.87
N VAL A 29 18.28 13.31 3.12
CA VAL A 29 17.24 13.14 2.09
C VAL A 29 17.05 14.41 1.29
N ALA A 30 16.88 15.55 1.97
CA ALA A 30 16.73 16.84 1.32
C ALA A 30 17.96 17.19 0.44
N THR A 31 19.17 16.89 0.95
CA THR A 31 20.40 17.12 0.20
C THR A 31 20.47 16.24 -1.06
N ALA A 32 20.15 14.95 -0.95
CA ALA A 32 20.14 14.04 -2.09
C ALA A 32 19.15 14.50 -3.17
N CYS A 33 17.93 14.90 -2.79
CA CYS A 33 16.93 15.45 -3.71
C CYS A 33 17.41 16.73 -4.42
N ILE A 34 18.11 17.63 -3.71
CA ILE A 34 18.72 18.82 -4.33
C ILE A 34 19.77 18.40 -5.38
N MET A 35 20.59 17.41 -5.06
CA MET A 35 21.61 16.93 -5.99
C MET A 35 21.01 16.30 -7.25
N GLU A 36 19.80 15.75 -7.16
CA GLU A 36 19.03 15.21 -8.28
C GLU A 36 18.24 16.28 -9.05
N GLY A 37 18.27 17.52 -8.58
CA GLY A 37 17.62 18.65 -9.24
C GLY A 37 16.22 18.99 -8.73
N ASP A 38 15.80 18.42 -7.62
CA ASP A 38 14.53 18.76 -6.97
C ASP A 38 14.61 20.10 -6.25
N VAL A 39 13.47 20.74 -6.12
CA VAL A 39 13.32 21.96 -5.33
C VAL A 39 12.93 21.59 -3.91
N VAL A 40 13.73 22.02 -2.95
CA VAL A 40 13.45 21.84 -1.52
C VAL A 40 12.98 23.14 -0.92
N VAL A 41 11.77 23.17 -0.38
CA VAL A 41 11.18 24.33 0.26
C VAL A 41 11.15 24.13 1.77
N MET A 42 11.87 24.94 2.50
CA MET A 42 11.84 24.98 3.97
C MET A 42 10.99 26.15 4.42
N VAL A 43 10.09 25.88 5.34
CA VAL A 43 9.19 26.90 5.92
C VAL A 43 9.60 27.11 7.37
N ASP A 44 9.72 28.37 7.76
CA ASP A 44 10.06 28.75 9.14
C ASP A 44 9.05 28.15 10.14
N ASN A 45 9.52 27.70 11.28
CA ASN A 45 8.74 27.00 12.30
C ASN A 45 8.08 25.67 11.83
N SER A 46 8.63 25.02 10.82
CA SER A 46 8.19 23.69 10.36
C SER A 46 9.27 22.65 10.58
N PRO A 47 8.92 21.45 11.08
CA PRO A 47 9.88 20.38 11.36
C PRO A 47 10.38 19.69 10.09
N SER A 48 9.66 19.81 8.97
CA SER A 48 9.98 19.12 7.72
C SER A 48 10.12 20.08 6.54
N ALA A 49 10.81 19.61 5.50
CA ALA A 49 10.95 20.29 4.23
C ALA A 49 10.03 19.67 3.17
N LEU A 50 9.57 20.50 2.24
CA LEU A 50 8.77 20.11 1.08
C LEU A 50 9.69 19.77 -0.08
N LEU A 51 9.46 18.66 -0.74
CA LEU A 51 10.19 18.21 -1.93
C LEU A 51 9.30 18.31 -3.16
N LEU A 52 9.77 18.95 -4.22
CA LEU A 52 9.05 19.24 -5.46
C LEU A 52 9.99 19.12 -6.67
N PRO A 53 9.52 18.66 -7.84
CA PRO A 53 8.24 18.05 -8.13
C PRO A 53 8.17 16.60 -7.62
N THR A 54 6.98 16.11 -7.33
CA THR A 54 6.78 14.73 -6.92
C THR A 54 6.18 13.90 -8.05
N THR A 55 6.81 12.77 -8.36
CA THR A 55 6.32 11.80 -9.34
C THR A 55 6.05 10.46 -8.65
N LEU A 56 5.21 9.60 -9.26
CA LEU A 56 4.90 8.28 -8.71
C LEU A 56 6.17 7.45 -8.43
N LEU A 57 7.15 7.52 -9.32
CA LEU A 57 8.42 6.80 -9.17
C LEU A 57 9.22 7.28 -7.96
N ARG A 58 9.17 8.57 -7.65
CA ARG A 58 9.85 9.16 -6.49
C ARG A 58 9.33 8.62 -5.14
N PHE A 59 8.10 8.17 -5.08
CA PHE A 59 7.56 7.53 -3.87
C PHE A 59 8.08 6.10 -3.65
N THR A 60 8.54 5.43 -4.72
CA THR A 60 9.14 4.09 -4.62
C THR A 60 10.63 4.12 -4.29
N GLU A 61 11.27 5.27 -4.43
CA GLU A 61 12.68 5.48 -4.10
C GLU A 61 12.87 5.70 -2.61
N GLU A 62 13.79 4.96 -2.03
CA GLU A 62 14.22 5.18 -0.65
C GLU A 62 15.69 5.60 -0.65
N ILE A 63 15.99 6.69 0.06
CA ILE A 63 17.32 7.24 0.10
C ILE A 63 18.30 6.31 0.81
N ASN A 64 17.83 5.49 1.72
CA ASN A 64 18.67 4.47 2.34
C ASN A 64 19.28 3.49 1.31
N ASP A 65 18.65 3.32 0.15
CA ASP A 65 19.18 2.45 -0.92
C ASP A 65 20.48 2.97 -1.50
N TYR A 66 20.71 4.28 -1.47
CA TYR A 66 21.97 4.90 -1.93
C TYR A 66 23.16 4.63 -1.00
N TYR A 67 22.91 4.26 0.26
CA TYR A 67 23.97 3.89 1.21
C TYR A 67 24.41 2.42 1.07
N PHE A 68 23.65 1.60 0.34
CA PHE A 68 24.05 0.23 0.04
C PHE A 68 24.95 0.16 -1.20
N PRO A 69 25.70 -0.94 -1.37
CA PRO A 69 26.41 -1.20 -2.63
C PRO A 69 25.42 -1.09 -3.82
N PRO A 70 25.86 -0.54 -4.96
CA PRO A 70 24.95 -0.23 -6.09
C PRO A 70 24.09 -1.41 -6.55
N LEU A 71 24.62 -2.63 -6.49
CA LEU A 71 23.89 -3.84 -6.86
C LEU A 71 22.72 -4.12 -5.90
N VAL A 72 22.94 -3.93 -4.59
CA VAL A 72 21.91 -4.15 -3.58
C VAL A 72 20.83 -3.06 -3.66
N GLY A 73 21.23 -1.79 -3.79
CA GLY A 73 20.29 -0.67 -3.94
C GLY A 73 19.41 -0.83 -5.17
N SER A 74 19.99 -1.17 -6.33
CA SER A 74 19.23 -1.43 -7.55
C SER A 74 18.27 -2.63 -7.42
N TYR A 75 18.69 -3.69 -6.75
CA TYR A 75 17.84 -4.84 -6.47
C TYR A 75 16.63 -4.46 -5.61
N LEU A 76 16.85 -3.71 -4.52
CA LEU A 76 15.77 -3.25 -3.64
C LEU A 76 14.77 -2.35 -4.37
N GLN A 77 15.24 -1.45 -5.24
CA GLN A 77 14.38 -0.60 -6.06
C GLN A 77 13.51 -1.42 -7.03
N ILE A 78 14.10 -2.43 -7.70
CA ILE A 78 13.35 -3.34 -8.58
C ILE A 78 12.29 -4.11 -7.78
N VAL A 79 12.63 -4.61 -6.59
CA VAL A 79 11.69 -5.33 -5.73
C VAL A 79 10.52 -4.41 -5.33
N ARG A 80 10.76 -3.17 -4.93
CA ARG A 80 9.69 -2.22 -4.59
C ARG A 80 8.78 -1.92 -5.78
N MET A 81 9.36 -1.72 -6.96
CA MET A 81 8.58 -1.54 -8.18
C MET A 81 7.73 -2.77 -8.51
N ALA A 82 8.29 -3.96 -8.37
CA ALA A 82 7.57 -5.21 -8.58
C ALA A 82 6.42 -5.37 -7.54
N VAL A 83 6.66 -5.04 -6.28
CA VAL A 83 5.63 -5.06 -5.23
C VAL A 83 4.51 -4.09 -5.54
N LEU A 84 4.81 -2.86 -5.96
CA LEU A 84 3.81 -1.87 -6.36
C LEU A 84 2.92 -2.39 -7.51
N LEU A 85 3.54 -2.98 -8.54
CA LEU A 85 2.79 -3.56 -9.65
C LEU A 85 1.95 -4.76 -9.23
N LEU A 86 2.51 -5.62 -8.37
CA LEU A 86 1.78 -6.77 -7.84
C LEU A 86 0.57 -6.35 -7.01
N THR A 87 0.71 -5.38 -6.10
CA THR A 87 -0.41 -4.89 -5.28
C THR A 87 -1.53 -4.30 -6.15
N LEU A 88 -1.17 -3.59 -7.21
CA LEU A 88 -2.14 -2.99 -8.11
C LEU A 88 -2.86 -4.02 -9.00
N PHE A 89 -2.16 -5.05 -9.47
CA PHE A 89 -2.69 -5.95 -10.50
C PHE A 89 -3.15 -7.32 -9.97
N VAL A 90 -2.64 -7.81 -8.85
CA VAL A 90 -2.97 -9.16 -8.34
C VAL A 90 -4.46 -9.33 -8.14
N THR A 91 -5.11 -8.45 -7.41
CA THR A 91 -6.54 -8.56 -7.11
C THR A 91 -7.44 -8.44 -8.35
N PRO A 92 -7.28 -7.42 -9.22
CA PRO A 92 -8.10 -7.32 -10.44
C PRO A 92 -7.88 -8.49 -11.42
N VAL A 93 -6.62 -8.91 -11.61
CA VAL A 93 -6.30 -10.04 -12.50
C VAL A 93 -6.91 -11.33 -11.96
N TRP A 94 -6.73 -11.61 -10.68
CA TRP A 94 -7.34 -12.78 -10.05
C TRP A 94 -8.87 -12.77 -10.17
N TYR A 95 -9.51 -11.62 -9.92
CA TYR A 95 -10.96 -11.48 -10.10
C TYR A 95 -11.42 -11.79 -11.53
N LEU A 96 -10.67 -11.32 -12.54
CA LEU A 96 -10.95 -11.63 -13.94
C LEU A 96 -10.77 -13.11 -14.27
N LEU A 97 -9.75 -13.76 -13.71
CA LEU A 97 -9.52 -15.20 -13.89
C LEU A 97 -10.65 -16.02 -13.28
N VAL A 98 -11.12 -15.69 -12.09
CA VAL A 98 -12.26 -16.38 -11.46
C VAL A 98 -13.54 -16.23 -12.30
N LYS A 99 -13.73 -15.07 -12.94
CA LYS A 99 -14.89 -14.85 -13.82
C LYS A 99 -14.80 -15.55 -15.17
N ASN A 100 -13.60 -15.87 -15.64
CA ASN A 100 -13.35 -16.48 -16.93
C ASN A 100 -12.48 -17.73 -16.77
N PRO A 101 -12.98 -18.79 -16.14
CA PRO A 101 -12.19 -20.00 -15.83
C PRO A 101 -11.65 -20.68 -17.08
N ASP A 102 -12.35 -20.56 -18.22
CA ASP A 102 -11.97 -21.18 -19.51
C ASP A 102 -10.65 -20.64 -20.09
N THR A 103 -10.20 -19.47 -19.63
CA THR A 103 -8.93 -18.87 -20.08
C THR A 103 -7.72 -19.43 -19.34
N LEU A 104 -7.94 -20.16 -18.25
CA LEU A 104 -6.88 -20.65 -17.38
C LEU A 104 -6.45 -22.06 -17.78
N HIS A 105 -5.13 -22.28 -17.82
CA HIS A 105 -4.60 -23.62 -18.06
C HIS A 105 -4.93 -24.54 -16.87
N GLU A 106 -5.22 -25.81 -17.12
CA GLU A 106 -5.63 -26.81 -16.11
C GLU A 106 -4.73 -26.83 -14.86
N ASN A 107 -3.44 -26.66 -15.04
CA ASN A 107 -2.47 -26.66 -13.94
C ASN A 107 -2.63 -25.47 -12.95
N LEU A 108 -3.37 -24.44 -13.33
CA LEU A 108 -3.57 -23.22 -12.52
C LEU A 108 -4.98 -23.13 -11.92
N HIS A 109 -5.81 -24.17 -12.10
CA HIS A 109 -7.17 -24.22 -11.54
C HIS A 109 -7.21 -24.12 -10.01
N PHE A 110 -6.10 -24.43 -9.32
CA PHE A 110 -5.99 -24.23 -7.86
C PHE A 110 -6.09 -22.75 -7.41
N LEU A 111 -5.91 -21.81 -8.35
CA LEU A 111 -6.08 -20.37 -8.06
C LEU A 111 -7.55 -19.94 -8.08
N LEU A 112 -8.43 -20.77 -8.60
CA LEU A 112 -9.85 -20.50 -8.68
C LEU A 112 -10.54 -20.89 -7.36
N ILE A 113 -11.68 -20.25 -7.12
CA ILE A 113 -12.53 -20.56 -5.97
C ILE A 113 -13.13 -21.96 -6.17
N GLN A 114 -12.97 -22.81 -5.18
CA GLN A 114 -13.48 -24.19 -5.19
C GLN A 114 -14.77 -24.35 -4.38
N ASP A 115 -15.01 -23.47 -3.41
CA ASP A 115 -16.13 -23.53 -2.50
C ASP A 115 -17.31 -22.67 -2.94
N GLU A 116 -18.52 -23.08 -2.57
CA GLU A 116 -19.73 -22.27 -2.74
C GLU A 116 -19.73 -21.10 -1.75
N TYR A 117 -20.13 -19.92 -2.22
CA TYR A 117 -20.21 -18.70 -1.42
C TYR A 117 -21.55 -17.98 -1.62
N TYR A 118 -22.03 -17.34 -0.56
CA TYR A 118 -23.31 -16.60 -0.58
C TYR A 118 -23.14 -15.13 -0.97
N VAL A 119 -22.00 -14.54 -0.65
CA VAL A 119 -21.73 -13.11 -0.89
C VAL A 119 -21.02 -12.94 -2.24
N PRO A 120 -21.46 -12.01 -3.10
CA PRO A 120 -20.77 -11.74 -4.37
C PRO A 120 -19.29 -11.44 -4.17
N LEU A 121 -18.42 -12.00 -5.01
CA LEU A 121 -16.97 -11.93 -4.86
C LEU A 121 -16.44 -10.48 -4.75
N ILE A 122 -16.97 -9.56 -5.56
CA ILE A 122 -16.59 -8.15 -5.50
C ILE A 122 -16.89 -7.53 -4.13
N LEU A 123 -18.00 -7.92 -3.51
CA LEU A 123 -18.38 -7.42 -2.20
C LEU A 123 -17.48 -8.01 -1.10
N GLN A 124 -17.05 -9.26 -1.25
CA GLN A 124 -16.08 -9.87 -0.34
C GLN A 124 -14.74 -9.13 -0.37
N LEU A 125 -14.23 -8.83 -1.58
CA LEU A 125 -12.99 -8.08 -1.76
C LEU A 125 -13.08 -6.69 -1.11
N LEU A 126 -14.15 -5.94 -1.38
CA LEU A 126 -14.36 -4.60 -0.79
C LEU A 126 -14.52 -4.65 0.74
N LEU A 127 -15.17 -5.68 1.26
CA LEU A 127 -15.35 -5.85 2.71
C LEU A 127 -14.02 -6.14 3.40
N VAL A 128 -13.20 -7.03 2.83
CA VAL A 128 -11.89 -7.35 3.40
C VAL A 128 -10.95 -6.14 3.32
N GLU A 129 -10.96 -5.38 2.22
CA GLU A 129 -10.20 -4.12 2.09
C GLU A 129 -10.62 -3.13 3.19
N LEU A 130 -11.92 -2.91 3.36
CA LEU A 130 -12.44 -2.04 4.43
C LEU A 130 -11.97 -2.50 5.82
N ILE A 131 -11.96 -3.81 6.09
CA ILE A 131 -11.48 -4.36 7.36
C ILE A 131 -10.00 -4.07 7.56
N ILE A 132 -9.19 -4.28 6.52
CA ILE A 132 -7.75 -4.00 6.56
C ILE A 132 -7.50 -2.52 6.84
N ASP A 133 -8.23 -1.61 6.18
CA ASP A 133 -8.09 -0.17 6.40
C ASP A 133 -8.54 0.25 7.81
N VAL A 134 -9.61 -0.32 8.32
CA VAL A 134 -10.04 -0.10 9.73
C VAL A 134 -8.98 -0.59 10.70
N LEU A 135 -8.34 -1.74 10.44
CA LEU A 135 -7.24 -2.25 11.27
C LEU A 135 -6.01 -1.33 11.23
N LYS A 136 -5.67 -0.80 10.04
CA LYS A 136 -4.60 0.21 9.89
C LYS A 136 -4.91 1.45 10.72
N LEU A 137 -6.12 2.01 10.61
CA LEU A 137 -6.55 3.19 11.38
C LEU A 137 -6.57 2.91 12.88
N ALA A 138 -7.01 1.75 13.31
CA ALA A 138 -7.02 1.35 14.71
C ALA A 138 -5.59 1.27 15.27
N SER A 139 -4.63 0.78 14.49
CA SER A 139 -3.24 0.66 14.91
C SER A 139 -2.58 2.01 15.18
N LEU A 140 -3.00 3.07 14.50
CA LEU A 140 -2.47 4.44 14.71
C LEU A 140 -2.92 5.05 16.04
N ASN A 141 -4.05 4.62 16.57
CA ASN A 141 -4.70 5.23 17.74
C ASN A 141 -4.52 4.41 19.03
N THR A 142 -3.93 3.21 18.94
CA THR A 142 -3.76 2.31 20.08
C THR A 142 -2.30 2.18 20.49
N PRO A 143 -1.99 2.09 21.81
CA PRO A 143 -0.65 1.78 22.29
C PRO A 143 -0.18 0.43 21.75
N ASP A 144 1.06 0.36 21.27
CA ASP A 144 1.65 -0.78 20.53
C ASP A 144 1.47 -2.14 21.20
N VAL A 145 1.52 -2.19 22.54
CA VAL A 145 1.45 -3.45 23.31
C VAL A 145 0.07 -4.10 23.24
N LEU A 146 -1.01 -3.32 23.21
CA LEU A 146 -2.38 -3.84 23.16
C LEU A 146 -2.88 -4.00 21.73
N SER A 147 -2.44 -3.14 20.82
CA SER A 147 -2.80 -3.13 19.40
C SER A 147 -2.52 -4.48 18.72
N ASN A 148 -1.32 -5.04 18.92
CA ASN A 148 -0.93 -6.30 18.31
C ASN A 148 -1.82 -7.48 18.74
N SER A 149 -2.14 -7.57 20.03
CA SER A 149 -2.95 -8.68 20.56
C SER A 149 -4.40 -8.61 20.10
N PHE A 150 -5.01 -7.43 20.12
CA PHE A 150 -6.39 -7.24 19.65
C PHE A 150 -6.52 -7.42 18.14
N SER A 151 -5.56 -6.92 17.37
CA SER A 151 -5.57 -7.09 15.91
C SER A 151 -5.42 -8.57 15.51
N MET A 152 -4.54 -9.31 16.19
CA MET A 152 -4.34 -10.72 15.94
C MET A 152 -5.57 -11.57 16.28
N ILE A 153 -6.16 -11.34 17.44
CA ILE A 153 -7.38 -12.05 17.87
C ILE A 153 -8.56 -11.68 16.96
N GLY A 154 -8.73 -10.39 16.66
CA GLY A 154 -9.80 -9.92 15.77
C GLY A 154 -9.70 -10.51 14.37
N ALA A 155 -8.50 -10.54 13.77
CA ALA A 155 -8.27 -11.11 12.45
C ALA A 155 -8.52 -12.62 12.42
N LEU A 156 -8.08 -13.38 13.45
CA LEU A 156 -8.31 -14.81 13.53
C LEU A 156 -9.79 -15.14 13.69
N ILE A 157 -10.47 -14.46 14.63
CA ILE A 157 -11.90 -14.71 14.87
C ILE A 157 -12.72 -14.33 13.66
N LEU A 158 -12.51 -13.15 13.11
CA LEU A 158 -13.28 -12.67 11.96
C LEU A 158 -13.04 -13.56 10.72
N GLY A 159 -11.77 -13.91 10.44
CA GLY A 159 -11.41 -14.73 9.30
C GLY A 159 -12.00 -16.13 9.39
N ASP A 160 -11.81 -16.82 10.51
CA ASP A 160 -12.26 -18.20 10.71
C ASP A 160 -13.79 -18.31 10.66
N PHE A 161 -14.51 -17.47 11.42
CA PHE A 161 -15.97 -17.48 11.44
C PHE A 161 -16.59 -17.02 10.12
N ALA A 162 -15.99 -16.04 9.43
CA ALA A 162 -16.51 -15.58 8.13
C ALA A 162 -16.40 -16.65 7.05
N VAL A 163 -15.31 -17.44 7.07
CA VAL A 163 -15.15 -18.58 6.16
C VAL A 163 -16.12 -19.70 6.52
N GLN A 164 -16.24 -20.07 7.80
CA GLN A 164 -17.19 -21.10 8.24
C GLN A 164 -18.64 -20.73 7.93
N ALA A 165 -19.00 -19.45 8.02
CA ALA A 165 -20.31 -18.93 7.64
C ALA A 165 -20.50 -18.79 6.12
N ARG A 166 -19.50 -19.10 5.29
CA ARG A 166 -19.49 -18.92 3.82
C ARG A 166 -19.74 -17.47 3.38
N TRP A 167 -19.42 -16.51 4.22
CA TRP A 167 -19.44 -15.08 3.86
C TRP A 167 -18.21 -14.68 3.08
N LEU A 168 -17.06 -15.26 3.45
CA LEU A 168 -15.80 -15.07 2.75
C LEU A 168 -15.27 -16.42 2.29
N VAL A 169 -14.63 -16.44 1.13
CA VAL A 169 -13.87 -17.60 0.66
C VAL A 169 -12.41 -17.47 1.09
N PRO A 170 -11.75 -18.60 1.41
CA PRO A 170 -10.34 -18.59 1.85
C PRO A 170 -9.41 -17.91 0.85
N GLU A 171 -9.66 -18.06 -0.44
CA GLU A 171 -8.85 -17.49 -1.52
C GLU A 171 -8.87 -15.94 -1.45
N VAL A 172 -10.01 -15.31 -1.20
CA VAL A 172 -10.11 -13.86 -1.00
C VAL A 172 -9.20 -13.42 0.14
N LEU A 173 -9.23 -14.12 1.27
CA LEU A 173 -8.38 -13.78 2.42
C LEU A 173 -6.89 -13.92 2.10
N VAL A 174 -6.50 -14.97 1.36
CA VAL A 174 -5.10 -15.18 0.96
C VAL A 174 -4.60 -14.06 0.05
N TYR A 175 -5.36 -13.71 -1.01
CA TYR A 175 -4.96 -12.65 -1.93
C TYR A 175 -4.94 -11.28 -1.26
N MET A 176 -5.93 -10.97 -0.45
CA MET A 176 -5.99 -9.70 0.27
C MET A 176 -4.92 -9.60 1.36
N ALA A 177 -4.60 -10.69 2.05
CA ALA A 177 -3.48 -10.73 2.99
C ALA A 177 -2.13 -10.51 2.29
N PHE A 178 -1.95 -11.11 1.11
CA PHE A 178 -0.75 -10.87 0.30
C PHE A 178 -0.63 -9.37 -0.08
N VAL A 179 -1.71 -8.76 -0.56
CA VAL A 179 -1.74 -7.32 -0.90
C VAL A 179 -1.46 -6.47 0.33
N ALA A 180 -2.07 -6.79 1.48
CA ALA A 180 -1.84 -6.05 2.72
C ALA A 180 -0.37 -6.12 3.17
N ILE A 181 0.25 -7.31 3.15
CA ILE A 181 1.66 -7.48 3.50
C ILE A 181 2.57 -6.74 2.50
N ALA A 182 2.26 -6.82 1.21
CA ALA A 182 2.99 -6.13 0.17
C ALA A 182 2.93 -4.60 0.31
N ASN A 183 1.79 -4.05 0.75
CA ASN A 183 1.65 -2.63 1.07
C ASN A 183 2.56 -2.19 2.22
N TYR A 184 2.82 -3.03 3.22
CA TYR A 184 3.78 -2.72 4.29
C TYR A 184 5.24 -2.68 3.81
N ALA A 185 5.56 -3.32 2.68
CA ALA A 185 6.89 -3.22 2.08
C ALA A 185 7.14 -1.88 1.37
N GLN A 186 6.10 -1.07 1.19
CA GLN A 186 6.20 0.28 0.64
C GLN A 186 6.58 1.28 1.73
N HIS A 187 7.62 2.05 1.49
CA HIS A 187 8.16 2.98 2.50
C HIS A 187 7.29 4.23 2.69
N SER A 188 6.58 4.67 1.66
CA SER A 188 5.70 5.84 1.77
C SER A 188 4.33 5.42 2.29
N TYR A 189 4.00 5.91 3.48
CA TYR A 189 2.70 5.72 4.12
C TYR A 189 1.52 6.18 3.23
N GLU A 190 1.77 7.19 2.42
CA GLU A 190 0.80 7.82 1.51
C GLU A 190 0.43 6.93 0.30
N MET A 191 1.27 5.96 -0.05
CA MET A 191 1.05 5.01 -1.15
C MET A 191 0.38 3.71 -0.72
N GLY A 192 0.31 3.46 0.58
CA GLY A 192 -0.28 2.25 1.15
C GLY A 192 -1.79 2.34 1.41
N TYR A 193 -2.45 3.43 0.98
CA TYR A 193 -3.89 3.64 1.09
C TYR A 193 -4.58 3.54 -0.25
#